data_99aa5f669103f1ba0a12b03d4e16ad17
#
_entry.id   99aa5f669103f1ba0a12b03d4e16ad17
#
_cell.length_a   1.000
_cell.length_b   1.000
_cell.length_c   1.000
_cell.angle_alpha   90.00
_cell.angle_beta   90.00
_cell.angle_gamma   90.00
#
_symmetry.space_group_name_H-M   'P 1'
#
loop_
_entity.id
_entity.type
_entity.pdbx_description
1 polymer ?
#
loop_
_entity_poly.entity_id
_entity_poly.type
_entity_poly.pdbx_seq_one_letter_code
_entity_poly.pdbx_strand_id
1 'polypeptide(L)'
;MERAQLYALASLEAFTNSSTIECEFLYGAAGALYCIRLLQANGHPEIERLDRLRGVLVNYLIRVRERDGRWLWHGKEYYGAAHGAAGILLMLQRSGQHELRGSTFVKDVFSALLVDARIPTSGNFKSSRDSQSDKLVQWCHGAPGMLLLLLEIYNTMQDSGHPQQAELEELRAVIGAAAHVMAERGVLTKWMGLCHGIGG
;
A
#
# COMPACT_ATOMS: atom_id res chain seq x y z
N MET A 1 -15.44 12.32 21.19
CA MET A 1 -14.95 12.29 19.79
C MET A 1 -13.87 13.36 19.57
N GLU A 2 -14.12 14.60 19.89
CA GLU A 2 -13.21 15.75 19.68
C GLU A 2 -11.81 15.59 20.30
N ARG A 3 -11.72 15.14 21.56
CA ARG A 3 -10.40 14.89 22.21
C ARG A 3 -9.58 13.83 21.50
N ALA A 4 -10.18 12.74 21.04
CA ALA A 4 -9.46 11.68 20.34
C ALA A 4 -8.90 12.17 18.98
N GLN A 5 -9.65 13.01 18.27
CA GLN A 5 -9.20 13.63 17.03
C GLN A 5 -8.02 14.58 17.24
N LEU A 6 -8.05 15.39 18.31
CA LEU A 6 -6.95 16.28 18.68
C LEU A 6 -5.67 15.51 19.04
N TYR A 7 -5.80 14.42 19.82
CA TYR A 7 -4.65 13.56 20.13
C TYR A 7 -4.07 12.88 18.89
N ALA A 8 -4.92 12.43 17.96
CA ALA A 8 -4.46 11.82 16.72
C ALA A 8 -3.68 12.82 15.85
N LEU A 9 -4.16 14.06 15.73
CA LEU A 9 -3.45 15.11 15.00
C LEU A 9 -2.10 15.44 15.63
N ALA A 10 -2.05 15.65 16.96
CA ALA A 10 -0.82 15.92 17.67
C ALA A 10 0.21 14.78 17.53
N SER A 11 -0.27 13.54 17.55
CA SER A 11 0.58 12.35 17.33
C SER A 11 1.14 12.30 15.91
N LEU A 12 0.34 12.64 14.90
CA LEU A 12 0.79 12.73 13.52
C LEU A 12 1.83 13.83 13.31
N GLU A 13 1.66 14.99 13.95
CA GLU A 13 2.64 16.07 13.92
C GLU A 13 3.96 15.68 14.58
N ALA A 14 3.90 15.05 15.75
CA ALA A 14 5.09 14.53 16.42
C ALA A 14 5.81 13.48 15.58
N PHE A 15 5.06 12.58 14.95
CA PHE A 15 5.60 11.58 14.04
C PHE A 15 6.32 12.21 12.84
N THR A 16 5.71 13.19 12.17
CA THR A 16 6.31 13.85 11.00
C THR A 16 7.56 14.67 11.31
N ASN A 17 7.72 15.09 12.56
CA ASN A 17 8.90 15.79 13.06
C ASN A 17 10.00 14.84 13.60
N SER A 18 9.79 13.52 13.55
CA SER A 18 10.78 12.54 13.98
C SER A 18 11.99 12.54 13.04
N SER A 19 13.18 12.36 13.59
CA SER A 19 14.42 12.24 12.81
C SER A 19 14.52 10.95 12.00
N THR A 20 13.75 9.93 12.36
CA THR A 20 13.71 8.62 11.69
C THR A 20 12.26 8.22 11.47
N ILE A 21 11.86 8.15 10.20
CA ILE A 21 10.51 7.72 9.80
C ILE A 21 10.67 6.48 8.92
N GLU A 22 10.02 5.38 9.30
CA GLU A 22 9.88 4.22 8.45
C GLU A 22 8.90 4.50 7.31
N CYS A 23 9.02 3.79 6.17
CA CYS A 23 8.15 4.02 5.02
C CYS A 23 6.85 3.20 5.08
N GLU A 24 6.86 2.06 5.75
CA GLU A 24 5.86 1.02 5.70
C GLU A 24 4.52 1.39 6.38
N PHE A 25 3.54 0.45 6.34
CA PHE A 25 2.17 0.74 6.73
C PHE A 25 1.93 0.65 8.25
N LEU A 26 2.57 -0.27 8.98
CA LEU A 26 2.23 -0.50 10.39
C LEU A 26 2.84 0.54 11.33
N TYR A 27 4.06 0.98 11.06
CA TYR A 27 4.82 1.88 11.94
C TYR A 27 5.35 3.12 11.21
N GLY A 28 5.03 3.29 9.92
CA GLY A 28 5.67 4.24 9.05
C GLY A 28 4.75 5.27 8.41
N ALA A 29 5.33 5.98 7.44
CA ALA A 29 4.68 7.08 6.72
C ALA A 29 3.40 6.65 5.99
N ALA A 30 3.36 5.43 5.43
CA ALA A 30 2.16 4.91 4.77
C ALA A 30 1.00 4.73 5.75
N GLY A 31 1.26 4.24 6.97
CA GLY A 31 0.23 4.16 8.01
C GLY A 31 -0.25 5.52 8.49
N ALA A 32 0.67 6.49 8.62
CA ALA A 32 0.30 7.86 8.96
C ALA A 32 -0.60 8.49 7.89
N LEU A 33 -0.35 8.24 6.60
CA LEU A 33 -1.24 8.64 5.49
C LEU A 33 -2.64 8.03 5.62
N TYR A 34 -2.72 6.75 6.02
CA TYR A 34 -4.01 6.11 6.28
C TYR A 34 -4.76 6.80 7.44
N CYS A 35 -4.09 7.12 8.54
CA CYS A 35 -4.69 7.85 9.67
C CYS A 35 -5.19 9.23 9.25
N ILE A 36 -4.41 9.98 8.46
CA ILE A 36 -4.83 11.27 7.91
C ILE A 36 -6.13 11.12 7.11
N ARG A 37 -6.22 10.13 6.23
CA ARG A 37 -7.43 9.87 5.44
C ARG A 37 -8.64 9.55 6.32
N LEU A 38 -8.47 8.76 7.36
CA LEU A 38 -9.55 8.47 8.31
C LEU A 38 -10.05 9.74 9.00
N LEU A 39 -9.15 10.60 9.45
CA LEU A 39 -9.52 11.87 10.09
C LEU A 39 -10.28 12.77 9.11
N GLN A 40 -9.80 12.89 7.88
CA GLN A 40 -10.45 13.67 6.83
C GLN A 40 -11.86 13.12 6.50
N ALA A 41 -11.98 11.81 6.32
CA ALA A 41 -13.25 11.15 6.02
C ALA A 41 -14.28 11.27 7.15
N ASN A 42 -13.82 11.46 8.39
CA ASN A 42 -14.67 11.67 9.56
C ASN A 42 -14.87 13.15 9.94
N GLY A 43 -14.57 14.07 9.01
CA GLY A 43 -14.86 15.50 9.19
C GLY A 43 -14.01 16.20 10.25
N HIS A 44 -12.72 15.84 10.35
CA HIS A 44 -11.81 16.53 11.27
C HIS A 44 -11.74 18.02 10.94
N PRO A 45 -11.85 18.94 11.93
CA PRO A 45 -11.92 20.38 11.65
C PRO A 45 -10.64 20.98 11.07
N GLU A 46 -9.47 20.42 11.39
CA GLU A 46 -8.15 20.91 10.98
C GLU A 46 -7.70 20.34 9.62
N ILE A 47 -8.55 20.40 8.60
CA ILE A 47 -8.29 19.82 7.27
C ILE A 47 -7.00 20.35 6.64
N GLU A 48 -6.75 21.66 6.72
CA GLU A 48 -5.54 22.27 6.16
C GLU A 48 -4.25 21.77 6.82
N ARG A 49 -4.29 21.47 8.13
CA ARG A 49 -3.14 20.88 8.82
C ARG A 49 -2.91 19.45 8.38
N LEU A 50 -3.97 18.67 8.25
CA LEU A 50 -3.90 17.28 7.71
C LEU A 50 -3.38 17.27 6.29
N ASP A 51 -3.78 18.21 5.43
CA ASP A 51 -3.29 18.33 4.07
C ASP A 51 -1.80 18.65 3.99
N ARG A 52 -1.31 19.53 4.87
CA ARG A 52 0.14 19.81 4.96
C ARG A 52 0.93 18.56 5.40
N LEU A 53 0.48 17.85 6.43
CA LEU A 53 1.11 16.61 6.91
C LEU A 53 1.11 15.54 5.82
N ARG A 54 -0.01 15.39 5.12
CA ARG A 54 -0.12 14.49 3.96
C ARG A 54 0.94 14.80 2.91
N GLY A 55 1.07 16.07 2.51
CA GLY A 55 2.07 16.50 1.53
C GLY A 55 3.51 16.17 1.97
N VAL A 56 3.83 16.39 3.24
CA VAL A 56 5.16 16.06 3.81
C VAL A 56 5.44 14.56 3.70
N LEU A 57 4.48 13.70 4.10
CA LEU A 57 4.65 12.25 4.08
C LEU A 57 4.71 11.67 2.67
N VAL A 58 3.89 12.17 1.76
CA VAL A 58 3.93 11.77 0.34
C VAL A 58 5.29 12.11 -0.27
N ASN A 59 5.75 13.34 -0.11
CA ASN A 59 7.05 13.77 -0.61
C ASN A 59 8.21 12.97 0.02
N TYR A 60 8.09 12.63 1.30
CA TYR A 60 9.07 11.78 1.97
C TYR A 60 9.17 10.40 1.31
N LEU A 61 8.05 9.71 1.12
CA LEU A 61 8.01 8.38 0.49
C LEU A 61 8.58 8.39 -0.94
N ILE A 62 8.24 9.41 -1.74
CA ILE A 62 8.76 9.57 -3.10
C ILE A 62 10.28 9.77 -3.06
N ARG A 63 10.79 10.70 -2.25
CA ARG A 63 12.22 11.00 -2.15
C ARG A 63 13.04 9.79 -1.69
N VAL A 64 12.53 9.00 -0.74
CA VAL A 64 13.21 7.77 -0.32
C VAL A 64 13.33 6.80 -1.51
N ARG A 65 12.25 6.62 -2.26
CA ARG A 65 12.28 5.74 -3.45
C ARG A 65 13.23 6.24 -4.54
N GLU A 66 13.22 7.55 -4.83
CA GLU A 66 14.10 8.16 -5.83
C GLU A 66 15.57 8.07 -5.44
N ARG A 67 15.88 8.29 -4.16
CA ARG A 67 17.26 8.25 -3.65
C ARG A 67 17.82 6.83 -3.58
N ASP A 68 17.03 5.87 -3.03
CA ASP A 68 17.50 4.53 -2.66
C ASP A 68 17.06 3.45 -3.66
N GLY A 69 16.22 3.80 -4.64
CA GLY A 69 15.66 2.88 -5.62
C GLY A 69 14.60 1.92 -5.06
N ARG A 70 14.37 1.91 -3.74
CA ARG A 70 13.48 0.97 -3.04
C ARG A 70 13.11 1.47 -1.65
N TRP A 71 12.03 0.90 -1.10
CA TRP A 71 11.68 1.05 0.32
C TRP A 71 12.14 -0.18 1.08
N LEU A 72 12.92 0.03 2.12
CA LEU A 72 13.41 -1.04 2.99
C LEU A 72 12.75 -0.96 4.36
N TRP A 73 12.52 -2.11 4.96
CA TRP A 73 12.16 -2.25 6.37
C TRP A 73 13.09 -3.28 7.03
N HIS A 74 13.80 -2.89 8.08
CA HIS A 74 14.87 -3.69 8.69
C HIS A 74 15.87 -4.27 7.67
N GLY A 75 16.28 -3.44 6.70
CA GLY A 75 17.26 -3.82 5.66
C GLY A 75 16.73 -4.74 4.57
N LYS A 76 15.43 -5.07 4.54
CA LYS A 76 14.80 -5.94 3.54
C LYS A 76 13.78 -5.20 2.69
N GLU A 77 13.73 -5.53 1.40
CA GLU A 77 12.69 -5.06 0.49
C GLU A 77 11.50 -6.02 0.52
N TYR A 78 10.44 -5.61 1.24
CA TYR A 78 9.17 -6.34 1.30
C TYR A 78 8.22 -5.89 0.20
N TYR A 79 7.32 -6.79 -0.21
CA TYR A 79 6.35 -6.54 -1.28
C TYR A 79 4.90 -6.41 -0.78
N GLY A 80 4.56 -7.00 0.35
CA GLY A 80 3.20 -7.05 0.88
C GLY A 80 2.65 -5.73 1.42
N ALA A 81 1.42 -5.78 1.93
CA ALA A 81 0.72 -4.58 2.38
C ALA A 81 1.23 -4.02 3.72
N ALA A 82 1.74 -4.86 4.63
CA ALA A 82 2.15 -4.40 5.95
C ALA A 82 3.45 -3.60 5.93
N HIS A 83 4.52 -4.21 5.41
CA HIS A 83 5.87 -3.65 5.48
C HIS A 83 6.47 -3.36 4.10
N GLY A 84 5.70 -3.57 3.03
CA GLY A 84 6.25 -3.56 1.68
C GLY A 84 5.65 -2.52 0.75
N ALA A 85 6.13 -2.60 -0.50
CA ALA A 85 5.81 -1.67 -1.55
C ALA A 85 4.30 -1.59 -1.86
N ALA A 86 3.55 -2.71 -1.71
CA ALA A 86 2.11 -2.71 -2.00
C ALA A 86 1.33 -1.75 -1.07
N GLY A 87 1.60 -1.79 0.24
CA GLY A 87 0.94 -0.89 1.18
C GLY A 87 1.34 0.58 0.98
N ILE A 88 2.62 0.83 0.68
CA ILE A 88 3.12 2.17 0.40
C ILE A 88 2.49 2.75 -0.86
N LEU A 89 2.50 2.01 -1.97
CA LEU A 89 1.88 2.43 -3.24
C LEU A 89 0.37 2.64 -3.10
N LEU A 90 -0.32 1.76 -2.37
CA LEU A 90 -1.75 1.92 -2.11
C LEU A 90 -2.03 3.25 -1.40
N MET A 91 -1.24 3.63 -0.41
CA MET A 91 -1.42 4.88 0.30
C MET A 91 -1.03 6.10 -0.54
N LEU A 92 0.01 6.02 -1.37
CA LEU A 92 0.34 7.07 -2.34
C LEU A 92 -0.80 7.29 -3.34
N GLN A 93 -1.37 6.22 -3.91
CA GLN A 93 -2.54 6.30 -4.81
C GLN A 93 -3.75 6.94 -4.13
N ARG A 94 -3.98 6.61 -2.88
CA ARG A 94 -5.09 7.12 -2.07
C ARG A 94 -4.83 8.45 -1.37
N SER A 95 -3.65 9.03 -1.54
CA SER A 95 -3.27 10.27 -0.83
C SER A 95 -4.14 11.49 -1.21
N GLY A 96 -4.91 11.39 -2.29
CA GLY A 96 -5.75 12.49 -2.80
C GLY A 96 -4.96 13.56 -3.57
N GLN A 97 -3.66 13.38 -3.77
CA GLN A 97 -2.89 14.21 -4.69
C GLN A 97 -3.16 13.73 -6.12
N HIS A 98 -3.95 14.50 -6.87
CA HIS A 98 -4.35 14.17 -8.24
C HIS A 98 -3.14 13.90 -9.14
N GLU A 99 -2.04 14.61 -8.91
CA GLU A 99 -0.80 14.47 -9.68
C GLU A 99 -0.13 13.10 -9.51
N LEU A 100 -0.40 12.39 -8.40
CA LEU A 100 0.16 11.06 -8.16
C LEU A 100 -0.70 9.93 -8.72
N ARG A 101 -2.02 10.12 -8.81
CA ARG A 101 -2.90 9.08 -9.34
C ARG A 101 -2.59 8.84 -10.82
N GLY A 102 -2.10 7.63 -11.12
CA GLY A 102 -1.71 7.27 -12.47
C GLY A 102 -0.48 8.00 -13.00
N SER A 103 0.31 8.65 -12.13
CA SER A 103 1.59 9.25 -12.50
C SER A 103 2.58 8.22 -13.03
N THR A 104 3.55 8.68 -13.84
CA THR A 104 4.63 7.82 -14.34
C THR A 104 5.38 7.15 -13.18
N PHE A 105 5.65 7.90 -12.11
CA PHE A 105 6.29 7.35 -10.90
C PHE A 105 5.55 6.13 -10.34
N VAL A 106 4.24 6.25 -10.13
CA VAL A 106 3.43 5.14 -9.59
C VAL A 106 3.38 3.98 -10.55
N LYS A 107 3.20 4.25 -11.86
CA LYS A 107 3.17 3.21 -12.90
C LYS A 107 4.48 2.43 -12.96
N ASP A 108 5.62 3.12 -12.98
CA ASP A 108 6.93 2.49 -13.06
C ASP A 108 7.24 1.63 -11.84
N VAL A 109 6.96 2.16 -10.65
CA VAL A 109 7.17 1.40 -9.39
C VAL A 109 6.21 0.22 -9.30
N PHE A 110 4.96 0.37 -9.74
CA PHE A 110 3.98 -0.70 -9.76
C PHE A 110 4.36 -1.80 -10.75
N SER A 111 4.77 -1.44 -11.96
CA SER A 111 5.22 -2.40 -12.98
C SER A 111 6.44 -3.20 -12.50
N ALA A 112 7.43 -2.54 -11.91
CA ALA A 112 8.58 -3.20 -11.32
C ALA A 112 8.17 -4.15 -10.18
N LEU A 113 7.25 -3.73 -9.32
CA LEU A 113 6.71 -4.55 -8.24
C LEU A 113 6.03 -5.83 -8.78
N LEU A 114 5.22 -5.72 -9.83
CA LEU A 114 4.56 -6.88 -10.42
C LEU A 114 5.55 -7.89 -11.01
N VAL A 115 6.59 -7.41 -11.68
CA VAL A 115 7.64 -8.26 -12.24
C VAL A 115 8.40 -8.99 -11.14
N ASP A 116 8.80 -8.28 -10.09
CA ASP A 116 9.64 -8.82 -9.03
C ASP A 116 8.88 -9.71 -8.04
N ALA A 117 7.66 -9.35 -7.70
CA ALA A 117 6.90 -9.98 -6.63
C ALA A 117 6.04 -11.16 -7.06
N ARG A 118 5.52 -11.15 -8.30
CA ARG A 118 4.56 -12.16 -8.78
C ARG A 118 5.21 -13.55 -8.86
N ILE A 119 4.44 -14.58 -8.48
CA ILE A 119 4.77 -16.00 -8.68
C ILE A 119 3.85 -16.52 -9.80
N PRO A 120 4.31 -16.58 -11.07
CA PRO A 120 3.45 -16.88 -12.20
C PRO A 120 2.78 -18.26 -12.13
N THR A 121 3.44 -19.23 -11.50
CA THR A 121 2.96 -20.62 -11.41
C THR A 121 1.77 -20.79 -10.49
N SER A 122 1.62 -19.93 -9.47
CA SER A 122 0.51 -20.00 -8.52
C SER A 122 -0.44 -18.81 -8.59
N GLY A 123 0.02 -17.67 -9.11
CA GLY A 123 -0.71 -16.41 -9.05
C GLY A 123 -0.57 -15.65 -7.73
N ASN A 124 0.20 -16.19 -6.76
CA ASN A 124 0.51 -15.54 -5.50
C ASN A 124 1.67 -14.53 -5.66
N PHE A 125 2.06 -13.90 -4.55
CA PHE A 125 3.15 -12.93 -4.49
C PHE A 125 4.15 -13.27 -3.40
N LYS A 126 5.43 -13.07 -3.68
CA LYS A 126 6.53 -13.22 -2.71
C LYS A 126 6.36 -12.23 -1.56
N SER A 127 6.81 -12.59 -0.37
CA SER A 127 6.81 -11.69 0.78
C SER A 127 7.87 -10.59 0.69
N SER A 128 9.02 -10.90 0.08
CA SER A 128 10.16 -9.99 -0.10
C SER A 128 11.00 -10.39 -1.31
N ARG A 129 11.92 -9.52 -1.70
CA ARG A 129 12.83 -9.74 -2.84
C ARG A 129 13.58 -11.07 -2.78
N ASP A 130 14.10 -11.40 -1.61
CA ASP A 130 14.92 -12.60 -1.41
C ASP A 130 14.10 -13.87 -1.14
N SER A 131 12.77 -13.73 -0.99
CA SER A 131 11.89 -14.87 -0.72
C SER A 131 11.62 -15.66 -1.97
N GLN A 132 11.83 -16.99 -1.89
CA GLN A 132 11.39 -17.95 -2.90
C GLN A 132 10.12 -18.71 -2.44
N SER A 133 9.59 -18.39 -1.29
CA SER A 133 8.47 -19.09 -0.67
C SER A 133 7.13 -18.61 -1.22
N ASP A 134 6.26 -19.55 -1.56
CA ASP A 134 4.86 -19.33 -1.94
C ASP A 134 3.87 -19.68 -0.81
N LYS A 135 4.31 -19.66 0.45
CA LYS A 135 3.47 -20.15 1.57
C LYS A 135 2.51 -19.12 2.12
N LEU A 136 2.84 -17.83 2.01
CA LEU A 136 2.08 -16.77 2.67
C LEU A 136 0.95 -16.27 1.77
N VAL A 137 -0.29 -16.44 2.20
CA VAL A 137 -1.51 -15.90 1.59
C VAL A 137 -2.29 -15.20 2.69
N GLN A 138 -1.90 -13.97 2.98
CA GLN A 138 -2.42 -13.18 4.08
C GLN A 138 -2.29 -11.68 3.77
N TRP A 139 -3.00 -10.82 4.49
CA TRP A 139 -3.00 -9.39 4.22
C TRP A 139 -1.57 -8.79 4.25
N CYS A 140 -0.77 -9.14 5.23
CA CYS A 140 0.57 -8.57 5.36
C CYS A 140 1.54 -9.04 4.27
N HIS A 141 1.35 -10.26 3.72
CA HIS A 141 2.21 -10.86 2.69
C HIS A 141 1.41 -11.76 1.75
N GLY A 142 1.62 -11.63 0.44
CA GLY A 142 0.96 -12.45 -0.57
C GLY A 142 -0.25 -11.79 -1.21
N ALA A 143 -1.08 -12.60 -1.87
CA ALA A 143 -2.18 -12.15 -2.72
C ALA A 143 -3.20 -11.23 -2.03
N PRO A 144 -3.68 -11.46 -0.79
CA PRO A 144 -4.73 -10.63 -0.22
C PRO A 144 -4.35 -9.15 -0.08
N GLY A 145 -3.16 -8.85 0.45
CA GLY A 145 -2.69 -7.47 0.56
C GLY A 145 -2.36 -6.83 -0.78
N MET A 146 -1.83 -7.61 -1.72
CA MET A 146 -1.55 -7.15 -3.08
C MET A 146 -2.84 -6.82 -3.86
N LEU A 147 -3.92 -7.59 -3.67
CA LEU A 147 -5.21 -7.35 -4.32
C LEU A 147 -5.76 -5.95 -4.06
N LEU A 148 -5.56 -5.40 -2.87
CA LEU A 148 -6.00 -4.04 -2.56
C LEU A 148 -5.34 -3.01 -3.47
N LEU A 149 -4.03 -3.15 -3.73
CA LEU A 149 -3.30 -2.29 -4.66
C LEU A 149 -3.73 -2.53 -6.11
N LEU A 150 -3.83 -3.80 -6.53
CA LEU A 150 -4.23 -4.16 -7.89
C LEU A 150 -5.59 -3.58 -8.25
N LEU A 151 -6.56 -3.68 -7.37
CA LEU A 151 -7.90 -3.12 -7.56
C LEU A 151 -7.89 -1.59 -7.61
N GLU A 152 -7.09 -0.94 -6.75
CA GLU A 152 -6.97 0.52 -6.77
C GLU A 152 -6.35 1.03 -8.09
N ILE A 153 -5.30 0.36 -8.59
CA ILE A 153 -4.68 0.70 -9.87
C ILE A 153 -5.67 0.44 -11.02
N TYR A 154 -6.35 -0.71 -11.02
CA TYR A 154 -7.34 -1.06 -12.04
C TYR A 154 -8.45 0.00 -12.13
N ASN A 155 -9.04 0.39 -11.00
CA ASN A 155 -10.07 1.42 -10.95
C ASN A 155 -9.53 2.78 -11.44
N THR A 156 -8.31 3.15 -11.04
CA THR A 156 -7.68 4.39 -11.50
C THR A 156 -7.48 4.40 -13.02
N MET A 157 -7.08 3.26 -13.60
CA MET A 157 -6.93 3.13 -15.06
C MET A 157 -8.27 3.24 -15.77
N GLN A 158 -9.33 2.62 -15.24
CA GLN A 158 -10.68 2.75 -15.81
C GLN A 158 -11.18 4.20 -15.78
N ASP A 159 -10.95 4.91 -14.67
CA ASP A 159 -11.41 6.29 -14.47
C ASP A 159 -10.61 7.31 -15.31
N SER A 160 -9.50 6.93 -15.93
CA SER A 160 -8.61 7.83 -16.69
C SER A 160 -9.22 8.37 -18.01
N GLY A 161 -10.38 7.88 -18.41
CA GLY A 161 -11.09 8.29 -19.63
C GLY A 161 -10.53 7.70 -20.93
N HIS A 162 -9.30 7.22 -20.94
CA HIS A 162 -8.64 6.59 -22.10
C HIS A 162 -7.79 5.40 -21.67
N PRO A 163 -8.40 4.34 -21.08
CA PRO A 163 -7.64 3.18 -20.65
C PRO A 163 -7.08 2.44 -21.86
N GLN A 164 -5.83 2.02 -21.77
CA GLN A 164 -5.29 1.05 -22.71
C GLN A 164 -5.91 -0.32 -22.43
N GLN A 165 -6.78 -0.77 -23.31
CA GLN A 165 -7.59 -1.98 -23.10
C GLN A 165 -6.73 -3.21 -22.83
N ALA A 166 -5.60 -3.36 -23.54
CA ALA A 166 -4.69 -4.47 -23.34
C ALA A 166 -4.07 -4.50 -21.91
N GLU A 167 -3.67 -3.34 -21.39
CA GLU A 167 -3.14 -3.23 -20.02
C GLU A 167 -4.21 -3.56 -18.97
N LEU A 168 -5.45 -3.13 -19.20
CA LEU A 168 -6.57 -3.47 -18.31
C LEU A 168 -6.87 -4.96 -18.31
N GLU A 169 -6.83 -5.61 -19.46
CA GLU A 169 -7.06 -7.06 -19.59
C GLU A 169 -5.95 -7.86 -18.91
N GLU A 170 -4.69 -7.44 -19.07
CA GLU A 170 -3.57 -8.05 -18.37
C GLU A 170 -3.71 -7.90 -16.85
N LEU A 171 -3.99 -6.70 -16.37
CA LEU A 171 -4.18 -6.44 -14.94
C LEU A 171 -5.37 -7.22 -14.38
N ARG A 172 -6.47 -7.33 -15.14
CA ARG A 172 -7.64 -8.14 -14.78
C ARG A 172 -7.28 -9.62 -14.63
N ALA A 173 -6.44 -10.15 -15.51
CA ALA A 173 -5.96 -11.53 -15.41
C ALA A 173 -5.11 -11.74 -14.14
N VAL A 174 -4.25 -10.78 -13.78
CA VAL A 174 -3.47 -10.81 -12.54
C VAL A 174 -4.38 -10.77 -11.31
N ILE A 175 -5.39 -9.89 -11.30
CA ILE A 175 -6.39 -9.79 -10.23
C ILE A 175 -7.15 -11.12 -10.08
N GLY A 176 -7.60 -11.72 -11.19
CA GLY A 176 -8.29 -13.00 -11.18
C GLY A 176 -7.46 -14.14 -10.59
N ALA A 177 -6.18 -14.22 -10.96
CA ALA A 177 -5.26 -15.21 -10.41
C ALA A 177 -5.02 -15.01 -8.91
N ALA A 178 -4.81 -13.76 -8.48
CA ALA A 178 -4.63 -13.43 -7.06
C ALA A 178 -5.89 -13.71 -6.22
N ALA A 179 -7.08 -13.40 -6.76
CA ALA A 179 -8.36 -13.69 -6.11
C ALA A 179 -8.60 -15.19 -5.98
N HIS A 180 -8.22 -15.98 -7.00
CA HIS A 180 -8.29 -17.45 -6.92
C HIS A 180 -7.39 -17.99 -5.81
N VAL A 181 -6.14 -17.54 -5.72
CA VAL A 181 -5.23 -17.92 -4.63
C VAL A 181 -5.81 -17.56 -3.26
N MET A 182 -6.40 -16.38 -3.14
CA MET A 182 -7.04 -15.96 -1.89
C MET A 182 -8.23 -16.86 -1.54
N ALA A 183 -9.07 -17.22 -2.50
CA ALA A 183 -10.21 -18.10 -2.28
C ALA A 183 -9.79 -19.51 -1.85
N GLU A 184 -8.74 -20.05 -2.46
CA GLU A 184 -8.27 -21.42 -2.18
C GLU A 184 -7.42 -21.53 -0.91
N ARG A 185 -6.64 -20.49 -0.58
CA ARG A 185 -5.58 -20.57 0.44
C ARG A 185 -5.62 -19.46 1.48
N GLY A 186 -6.52 -18.45 1.32
CA GLY A 186 -6.57 -17.27 2.17
C GLY A 186 -7.28 -17.46 3.50
N VAL A 187 -8.05 -18.54 3.66
CA VAL A 187 -8.69 -18.85 4.94
C VAL A 187 -7.65 -19.42 5.90
N LEU A 188 -7.19 -18.57 6.82
CA LEU A 188 -6.13 -18.91 7.76
C LEU A 188 -6.71 -19.49 9.04
N THR A 189 -6.09 -20.55 9.55
CA THR A 189 -6.53 -21.26 10.76
C THR A 189 -5.67 -21.00 11.99
N LYS A 190 -4.65 -20.13 11.88
CA LYS A 190 -3.61 -19.99 12.92
C LYS A 190 -4.02 -19.14 14.12
N TRP A 191 -4.82 -18.08 13.92
CA TRP A 191 -5.08 -17.07 14.94
C TRP A 191 -6.28 -16.18 14.57
N MET A 192 -6.74 -15.35 15.52
CA MET A 192 -7.90 -14.44 15.31
C MET A 192 -7.50 -13.07 14.76
N GLY A 193 -6.23 -12.82 14.46
CA GLY A 193 -5.72 -11.50 14.06
C GLY A 193 -6.10 -11.10 12.64
N LEU A 194 -6.27 -9.77 12.42
CA LEU A 194 -6.57 -9.19 11.11
C LEU A 194 -5.41 -9.29 10.11
N CYS A 195 -4.17 -9.34 10.59
CA CYS A 195 -2.99 -9.30 9.73
C CYS A 195 -2.73 -10.66 9.04
N HIS A 196 -2.84 -11.76 9.81
CA HIS A 196 -2.49 -13.10 9.34
C HIS A 196 -3.28 -14.21 10.08
N GLY A 197 -4.50 -13.92 10.46
CA GLY A 197 -5.43 -14.84 11.11
C GLY A 197 -6.78 -14.94 10.42
N ILE A 198 -7.72 -15.62 11.06
CA ILE A 198 -9.09 -15.88 10.54
C ILE A 198 -9.86 -14.56 10.28
N GLY A 199 -9.53 -13.51 11.00
CA GLY A 199 -10.20 -12.20 10.88
C GLY A 199 -9.66 -11.30 9.79
N GLY A 200 -8.66 -11.71 9.00
CA GLY A 200 -8.00 -10.91 7.97
C GLY A 200 -8.40 -11.24 6.56
#